data_666b49b1e1637780024ffff0a7a0953d
#
_entry.id   666b49b1e1637780024ffff0a7a0953d
#
_cell.length_a   1.000
_cell.length_b   1.000
_cell.length_c   1.000
_cell.angle_alpha   90.00
_cell.angle_beta   90.00
_cell.angle_gamma   90.00
#
_symmetry.space_group_name_H-M   'P 1'
#
loop_
_entity.id
_entity.type
_entity.pdbx_description
1 polymer ?
#
loop_
_entity_poly.entity_id
_entity_poly.type
_entity_poly.pdbx_seq_one_letter_code
_entity_poly.pdbx_strand_id
1 'polypeptide(L)' 'MAPAISGKVVWAMRNAKSEQEFRELLKQEHIDVVFRRNDTGRIYGVTFIDHERREAFNGSRMGKEFSANVFNGLVNLVGR' A
#
# COMPACT_ATOMS: atom_id res chain seq x y z
N MET A 1 -0.14 -16.24 9.25
CA MET A 1 -0.83 -16.34 7.94
C MET A 1 -1.09 -14.94 7.41
N ALA A 2 -0.77 -14.70 6.14
CA ALA A 2 -0.97 -13.37 5.54
C ALA A 2 -2.47 -13.10 5.32
N PRO A 3 -2.90 -11.83 5.43
CA PRO A 3 -4.29 -11.47 5.09
C PRO A 3 -4.63 -11.81 3.64
N ALA A 4 -5.91 -12.03 3.38
CA ALA A 4 -6.38 -12.38 2.04
C ALA A 4 -6.07 -11.29 0.99
N ILE A 5 -5.94 -10.05 1.43
CA ILE A 5 -5.66 -8.92 0.53
C ILE A 5 -4.19 -8.84 0.11
N SER A 6 -3.29 -9.59 0.75
CA SER A 6 -1.85 -9.46 0.47
C SER A 6 -1.50 -9.74 -1.00
N GLY A 7 -2.14 -10.73 -1.60
CA GLY A 7 -1.93 -11.04 -3.02
C GLY A 7 -2.35 -9.89 -3.93
N LYS A 8 -3.47 -9.24 -3.61
CA LYS A 8 -3.96 -8.09 -4.37
C LYS A 8 -3.02 -6.91 -4.25
N VAL A 9 -2.48 -6.68 -3.05
CA VAL A 9 -1.55 -5.59 -2.81
C VAL A 9 -0.25 -5.82 -3.57
N VAL A 10 0.29 -7.04 -3.52
CA VAL A 10 1.52 -7.38 -4.27
C VAL A 10 1.31 -7.18 -5.77
N TRP A 11 0.17 -7.63 -6.29
CA TRP A 11 -0.15 -7.44 -7.71
C TRP A 11 -0.16 -5.96 -8.08
N ALA A 12 -0.80 -5.13 -7.25
CA ALA A 12 -0.87 -3.70 -7.48
C ALA A 12 0.52 -3.06 -7.44
N MET A 13 1.37 -3.48 -6.49
CA MET A 13 2.73 -2.96 -6.39
C MET A 13 3.56 -3.26 -7.64
N ARG A 14 3.35 -4.43 -8.24
CA ARG A 14 4.10 -4.83 -9.43
C ARG A 14 3.60 -4.14 -10.70
N ASN A 15 2.34 -3.76 -10.74
CA ASN A 15 1.73 -3.20 -11.94
C ASN A 15 1.59 -1.68 -11.91
N ALA A 16 1.65 -1.08 -10.74
CA ALA A 16 1.50 0.37 -10.61
C ALA A 16 2.78 1.09 -11.01
N LYS A 17 2.62 2.19 -11.73
CA LYS A 17 3.74 3.04 -12.15
C LYS A 17 3.84 4.30 -11.31
N SER A 18 2.90 4.53 -10.43
CA SER A 18 2.89 5.69 -9.53
C SER A 18 2.07 5.38 -8.28
N GLU A 19 2.20 6.24 -7.27
CA GLU A 19 1.39 6.11 -6.06
C GLU A 19 -0.09 6.17 -6.38
N GLN A 20 -0.49 7.11 -7.23
CA GLN A 20 -1.89 7.27 -7.62
C GLN A 20 -2.41 6.01 -8.31
N GLU A 21 -1.64 5.47 -9.25
CA GLU A 21 -2.03 4.26 -9.96
C GLU A 21 -2.16 3.07 -9.02
N PHE A 22 -1.23 2.96 -8.06
CA PHE A 22 -1.29 1.92 -7.04
C PHE A 22 -2.59 1.99 -6.25
N ARG A 23 -2.96 3.20 -5.82
CA ARG A 23 -4.19 3.40 -5.06
C ARG A 23 -5.43 3.08 -5.90
N GLU A 24 -5.42 3.45 -7.17
CA GLU A 24 -6.53 3.17 -8.08
C GLU A 24 -6.70 1.67 -8.34
N LEU A 25 -5.60 0.95 -8.52
CA LEU A 25 -5.66 -0.50 -8.71
C LEU A 25 -6.27 -1.20 -7.51
N LEU A 26 -5.89 -0.78 -6.30
CA LEU A 26 -6.46 -1.33 -5.08
C LEU A 26 -7.91 -0.94 -4.90
N LYS A 27 -8.27 0.26 -5.30
CA LYS A 27 -9.65 0.73 -5.21
C LYS A 27 -10.60 -0.14 -6.03
N GLN A 28 -10.14 -0.63 -7.19
CA GLN A 28 -10.92 -1.54 -8.02
C GLN A 28 -11.22 -2.85 -7.29
N GLU A 29 -10.39 -3.21 -6.32
CA GLU A 29 -10.57 -4.40 -5.49
C GLU A 29 -11.24 -4.08 -4.16
N HIS A 30 -11.83 -2.90 -4.02
CA HIS A 30 -12.49 -2.43 -2.80
C HIS A 30 -11.52 -2.32 -1.63
N ILE A 31 -10.27 -1.97 -1.91
CA ILE A 31 -9.24 -1.78 -0.91
C ILE A 31 -8.76 -0.33 -0.97
N ASP A 32 -8.80 0.35 0.17
CA ASP A 32 -8.17 1.67 0.30
C ASP A 32 -6.80 1.52 0.90
N VAL A 33 -5.90 2.42 0.54
CA VAL A 33 -4.59 2.49 1.15
C VAL A 33 -4.37 3.89 1.71
N VAL A 34 -3.90 3.95 2.95
CA VAL A 34 -3.60 5.21 3.62
C VAL A 34 -2.10 5.26 3.90
N PHE A 35 -1.43 6.25 3.32
CA PHE A 35 -0.01 6.48 3.57
C PHE A 35 0.12 7.57 4.64
N ARG A 36 0.81 7.25 5.71
CA ARG A 36 1.09 8.22 6.78
C ARG A 36 2.45 8.84 6.53
N ARG A 37 2.46 10.16 6.36
CA ARG A 37 3.68 10.90 6.08
C ARG A 37 4.02 11.82 7.25
N ASN A 38 5.34 12.02 7.45
CA ASN A 38 5.81 12.98 8.43
C ASN A 38 5.99 14.36 7.78
N ASP A 39 6.55 15.32 8.54
CA ASP A 39 6.73 16.69 8.08
C ASP A 39 7.62 16.80 6.84
N THR A 40 8.50 15.84 6.62
CA THR A 40 9.39 15.84 5.45
C THR A 40 8.76 15.15 4.23
N GLY A 41 7.53 14.66 4.38
CA GLY A 41 6.84 13.95 3.30
C GLY A 41 7.20 12.48 3.20
N ARG A 42 8.05 11.97 4.10
CA ARG A 42 8.43 10.56 4.09
C ARG A 42 7.33 9.69 4.68
N ILE A 43 7.04 8.58 4.02
CA ILE A 43 6.05 7.63 4.49
C ILE A 43 6.62 6.85 5.68
N TYR A 44 5.95 6.92 6.83
CA TYR A 44 6.37 6.16 8.01
C TYR A 44 5.38 5.05 8.39
N GLY A 45 4.22 5.01 7.74
CA GLY A 45 3.22 3.99 8.00
C GLY A 45 2.30 3.81 6.82
N VAL A 46 1.79 2.59 6.65
CA VAL A 46 0.85 2.24 5.58
C VAL A 46 -0.26 1.41 6.18
N THR A 47 -1.50 1.75 5.86
CA THR A 47 -2.68 1.01 6.31
C THR A 47 -3.53 0.65 5.10
N PHE A 48 -3.92 -0.62 5.02
CA PHE A 48 -4.84 -1.11 3.98
C PHE A 48 -6.19 -1.36 4.60
N ILE A 49 -7.25 -0.87 3.96
CA ILE A 49 -8.62 -1.03 4.43
C ILE A 49 -9.39 -1.86 3.41
N ASP A 50 -9.82 -3.05 3.84
CA ASP A 50 -10.60 -3.95 3.01
C ASP A 50 -12.09 -3.67 3.28
N HIS A 51 -12.75 -3.04 2.34
CA HIS A 51 -14.15 -2.65 2.49
C HIS A 51 -15.11 -3.84 2.38
N GLU A 52 -14.72 -4.90 1.69
CA GLU A 52 -15.56 -6.08 1.59
C GLU A 52 -15.66 -6.82 2.90
N ARG A 53 -14.55 -6.91 3.62
CA ARG A 53 -14.47 -7.60 4.91
C ARG A 53 -14.55 -6.67 6.09
N ARG A 54 -14.54 -5.36 5.84
CA ARG A 54 -14.54 -4.32 6.87
C ARG A 54 -13.39 -4.48 7.84
N GLU A 55 -12.21 -4.77 7.31
CA GLU A 55 -11.00 -4.97 8.10
C GLU A 55 -9.93 -3.98 7.68
N ALA A 56 -9.09 -3.58 8.63
CA ALA A 56 -7.96 -2.70 8.37
C ALA A 56 -6.68 -3.40 8.81
N PHE A 57 -5.64 -3.31 7.97
CA PHE A 57 -4.37 -3.96 8.23
C PHE A 57 -3.23 -2.96 8.10
N ASN A 58 -2.31 -2.96 9.08
CA ASN A 58 -1.08 -2.20 8.94
C ASN A 58 -0.12 -2.96 8.03
N GLY A 59 0.53 -2.24 7.11
CA GLY A 59 1.45 -2.86 6.16
C GLY A 59 2.56 -3.66 6.83
N SER A 60 3.10 -3.16 7.94
CA SER A 60 4.16 -3.86 8.67
C SER A 60 3.72 -5.20 9.24
N ARG A 61 2.44 -5.37 9.50
CA ARG A 61 1.90 -6.66 9.98
C ARG A 61 1.69 -7.66 8.85
N MET A 62 1.59 -7.18 7.62
CA MET A 62 1.42 -8.05 6.46
C MET A 62 2.73 -8.65 5.98
N GLY A 63 3.86 -8.05 6.34
CA GLY A 63 5.18 -8.51 5.96
C GLY A 63 6.11 -7.35 5.64
N LYS A 64 7.41 -7.62 5.56
CA LYS A 64 8.42 -6.60 5.29
C LYS A 64 8.21 -5.93 3.93
N GLU A 65 7.70 -6.66 2.96
CA GLU A 65 7.44 -6.17 1.61
C GLU A 65 6.31 -5.14 1.56
N PHE A 66 5.54 -5.00 2.65
CA PHE A 66 4.46 -4.02 2.75
C PHE A 66 4.83 -2.88 3.71
N SER A 67 6.10 -2.77 4.08
CA SER A 67 6.54 -1.75 5.02
C SER A 67 6.61 -0.37 4.33
N ALA A 68 6.64 0.67 5.16
CA ALA A 68 6.74 2.04 4.65
C ALA A 68 7.99 2.25 3.79
N ASN A 69 9.10 1.58 4.11
CA ASN A 69 10.33 1.71 3.35
C ASN A 69 10.17 1.25 1.90
N VAL A 70 9.41 0.17 1.69
CA VAL A 70 9.14 -0.32 0.34
C VAL A 70 8.34 0.71 -0.45
N PHE A 71 7.32 1.30 0.17
CA PHE A 71 6.49 2.29 -0.50
C PHE A 71 7.24 3.60 -0.74
N ASN A 72 8.14 4.00 0.14
CA ASN A 72 9.01 5.14 -0.13
C ASN A 72 9.88 4.90 -1.36
N GLY A 73 10.43 3.69 -1.50
CA GLY A 73 11.20 3.32 -2.69
C GLY A 73 10.37 3.37 -3.95
N LEU A 74 9.15 2.83 -3.90
CA LEU A 74 8.23 2.84 -5.04
C LEU A 74 7.89 4.28 -5.46
N VAL A 75 7.54 5.12 -4.51
CA VAL A 75 7.17 6.52 -4.79
C VAL A 75 8.36 7.28 -5.36
N ASN A 76 9.54 7.10 -4.79
CA ASN A 76 10.74 7.80 -5.27
C ASN A 76 11.14 7.38 -6.68
N LEU A 77 10.95 6.10 -7.02
CA LEU A 77 11.30 5.61 -8.36
C LEU A 77 10.36 6.13 -9.43
N VAL A 78 9.07 6.23 -9.15
CA VAL A 78 8.06 6.61 -10.15
C VAL A 78 7.61 8.06 -10.02
N GLY A 79 7.98 8.71 -8.95
CA GLY A 79 7.61 10.10 -8.70
C GLY A 79 8.55 11.13 -9.31
N ARG A 80 9.58 10.70 -10.00
CA ARG A 80 10.54 11.61 -10.63
C ARG A 80 10.12 12.01 -12.04
#